data_e530d56bc148f4581de20d072cc219c3
#
_entry.id   e530d56bc148f4581de20d072cc219c3
#
_cell.length_a   1.000
_cell.length_b   1.000
_cell.length_c   1.000
_cell.angle_alpha   90.00
_cell.angle_beta   90.00
_cell.angle_gamma   90.00
#
_symmetry.space_group_name_H-M   'P 1'
#
loop_
_entity.id
_entity.type
_entity.pdbx_description
1 polymer ?
#
loop_
_entity_poly.entity_id
_entity_poly.type
_entity_poly.pdbx_seq_one_letter_code
_entity_poly.pdbx_strand_id
1 'polypeptide(L)'
;AAIVDHARRLAHRLFEIRESGEAPLVLGGDCSLVIAAGLASRVSGGGGLVHIDGHTDFRHPGNSAAVGSVAGEDLAIAVGRHAPELAGIDGLGPYFDAGRVAHIGHRYEDAFAEEVRDAIALVVPADEVILHGAARAASRVRAIEGLGRDYWIQVDVDVLDPVHMPAVDSPDPGGLAPDELTALLRALAPHAWGASVTVFDPDLDPDGVHASTLVDVIAEGLAELGTALRED
;
A
#
# COMPACT_ATOMS: atom_id res chain seq x y z
N ALA A 1 -4.48 -13.21 17.36
CA ALA A 1 -4.25 -12.38 18.57
C ALA A 1 -3.05 -11.45 18.39
N ALA A 2 -1.85 -11.94 18.02
CA ALA A 2 -0.63 -11.12 17.94
C ALA A 2 -0.73 -9.99 16.91
N ILE A 3 -1.19 -10.27 15.69
CA ILE A 3 -1.38 -9.28 14.62
C ILE A 3 -2.35 -8.17 15.06
N VAL A 4 -3.49 -8.54 15.64
CA VAL A 4 -4.50 -7.59 16.13
C VAL A 4 -3.94 -6.66 17.20
N ASP A 5 -3.16 -7.21 18.15
CA ASP A 5 -2.54 -6.43 19.21
C ASP A 5 -1.45 -5.50 18.67
N HIS A 6 -0.66 -5.99 17.70
CA HIS A 6 0.32 -5.16 17.00
C HIS A 6 -0.37 -4.02 16.23
N ALA A 7 -1.40 -4.33 15.45
CA ALA A 7 -2.14 -3.34 14.69
C ALA A 7 -2.72 -2.22 15.56
N ARG A 8 -3.28 -2.54 16.74
CA ARG A 8 -3.77 -1.54 17.69
C ARG A 8 -2.67 -0.62 18.21
N ARG A 9 -1.52 -1.17 18.59
CA ARG A 9 -0.40 -0.37 19.10
C ARG A 9 0.17 0.56 18.03
N LEU A 10 0.37 0.03 16.82
CA LEU A 10 0.86 0.84 15.71
C LEU A 10 -0.18 1.90 15.30
N ALA A 11 -1.45 1.54 15.22
CA ALA A 11 -2.53 2.50 14.91
C ALA A 11 -2.57 3.68 15.89
N HIS A 12 -2.41 3.41 17.19
CA HIS A 12 -2.34 4.47 18.19
C HIS A 12 -1.15 5.40 17.92
N ARG A 13 0.01 4.84 17.60
CA ARG A 13 1.20 5.65 17.29
C ARG A 13 1.03 6.47 16.02
N LEU A 14 0.45 5.90 14.97
CA LEU A 14 0.16 6.60 13.72
C LEU A 14 -0.84 7.75 13.93
N PHE A 15 -1.86 7.51 14.74
CA PHE A 15 -2.83 8.53 15.13
C PHE A 15 -2.14 9.71 15.85
N GLU A 16 -1.28 9.45 16.86
CA GLU A 16 -0.55 10.50 17.57
C GLU A 16 0.32 11.35 16.64
N ILE A 17 1.04 10.71 15.70
CA ILE A 17 1.89 11.41 14.73
C ILE A 17 1.04 12.29 13.82
N ARG A 18 -0.06 11.75 13.30
CA ARG A 18 -0.99 12.50 12.45
C ARG A 18 -1.58 13.70 13.18
N GLU A 19 -2.02 13.55 14.42
CA GLU A 19 -2.57 14.64 15.25
C GLU A 19 -1.51 15.72 15.56
N SER A 20 -0.22 15.39 15.53
CA SER A 20 0.85 16.39 15.64
C SER A 20 1.10 17.18 14.36
N GLY A 21 0.40 16.86 13.25
CA GLY A 21 0.56 17.49 11.94
C GLY A 21 1.75 16.93 11.14
N GLU A 22 2.31 15.80 11.57
CA GLU A 22 3.41 15.12 10.88
C GLU A 22 2.89 13.96 10.04
N ALA A 23 3.59 13.63 8.96
CA ALA A 23 3.30 12.48 8.12
C ALA A 23 4.20 11.30 8.49
N PRO A 24 3.65 10.19 9.04
CA PRO A 24 4.45 9.04 9.42
C PRO A 24 4.93 8.25 8.19
N LEU A 25 6.17 7.78 8.25
CA LEU A 25 6.72 6.75 7.37
C LEU A 25 7.04 5.51 8.20
N VAL A 26 6.41 4.38 7.86
CA VAL A 26 6.64 3.08 8.48
C VAL A 26 7.53 2.23 7.57
N LEU A 27 8.62 1.72 8.08
CA LEU A 27 9.52 0.84 7.35
C LEU A 27 9.52 -0.56 7.96
N GLY A 28 9.41 -1.56 7.12
CA GLY A 28 9.58 -2.96 7.48
C GLY A 28 8.30 -3.68 7.87
N GLY A 29 8.44 -4.97 8.13
CA GLY A 29 7.37 -5.91 8.31
C GLY A 29 6.76 -6.38 7.00
N ASP A 30 5.64 -7.07 7.12
CA ASP A 30 4.83 -7.50 5.99
C ASP A 30 3.63 -6.54 5.74
N CYS A 31 2.88 -6.78 4.69
CA CYS A 31 1.78 -5.91 4.28
C CYS A 31 0.61 -5.85 5.27
N SER A 32 0.58 -6.69 6.32
CA SER A 32 -0.39 -6.58 7.43
C SER A 32 -0.37 -5.23 8.15
N LEU A 33 0.68 -4.43 7.97
CA LEU A 33 0.79 -3.06 8.51
C LEU A 33 -0.33 -2.13 8.01
N VAL A 34 -0.93 -2.41 6.84
CA VAL A 34 -2.07 -1.65 6.33
C VAL A 34 -3.27 -1.66 7.28
N ILE A 35 -3.43 -2.72 8.09
CA ILE A 35 -4.49 -2.81 9.11
C ILE A 35 -4.34 -1.69 10.15
N ALA A 36 -3.12 -1.43 10.58
CA ALA A 36 -2.84 -0.35 11.55
C ALA A 36 -3.12 1.03 10.94
N ALA A 37 -2.71 1.25 9.70
CA ALA A 37 -3.01 2.48 8.97
C ALA A 37 -4.52 2.68 8.81
N GLY A 38 -5.24 1.61 8.49
CA GLY A 38 -6.69 1.62 8.39
C GLY A 38 -7.39 1.95 9.70
N LEU A 39 -6.98 1.35 10.81
CA LEU A 39 -7.49 1.68 12.15
C LEU A 39 -7.24 3.16 12.50
N ALA A 40 -6.02 3.65 12.29
CA ALA A 40 -5.69 5.06 12.53
C ALA A 40 -6.53 6.00 11.64
N SER A 41 -6.70 5.66 10.37
CA SER A 41 -7.54 6.40 9.43
C SER A 41 -8.99 6.48 9.93
N ARG A 42 -9.59 5.37 10.36
CA ARG A 42 -10.98 5.32 10.86
C ARG A 42 -11.18 6.19 12.11
N VAL A 43 -10.22 6.19 13.01
CA VAL A 43 -10.28 7.02 14.24
C VAL A 43 -10.14 8.50 13.90
N SER A 44 -9.40 8.85 12.85
CA SER A 44 -9.23 10.24 12.37
C SER A 44 -10.33 10.72 11.41
N GLY A 45 -11.46 10.02 11.31
CA GLY A 45 -12.58 10.43 10.46
C GLY A 45 -12.61 9.76 9.08
N GLY A 46 -11.72 8.84 8.81
CA GLY A 46 -11.61 8.11 7.56
C GLY A 46 -10.55 8.71 6.61
N GLY A 47 -10.27 8.01 5.53
CA GLY A 47 -9.29 8.37 4.52
C GLY A 47 -9.35 7.38 3.36
N GLY A 48 -8.51 7.57 2.36
CA GLY A 48 -8.34 6.65 1.24
C GLY A 48 -7.11 5.76 1.41
N LEU A 49 -6.96 4.82 0.46
CA LEU A 49 -5.79 3.94 0.35
C LEU A 49 -5.28 3.94 -1.09
N VAL A 50 -3.98 4.14 -1.24
CA VAL A 50 -3.25 3.83 -2.46
C VAL A 50 -2.34 2.64 -2.14
N HIS A 51 -2.72 1.49 -2.65
CA HIS A 51 -2.03 0.21 -2.49
C HIS A 51 -1.14 -0.01 -3.71
N ILE A 52 0.17 -0.06 -3.53
CA ILE A 52 1.17 -0.24 -4.59
C ILE A 52 1.88 -1.54 -4.31
N ASP A 53 1.70 -2.53 -5.19
CA ASP A 53 2.06 -3.91 -4.92
C ASP A 53 2.16 -4.71 -6.23
N GLY A 54 3.07 -5.66 -6.29
CA GLY A 54 3.20 -6.58 -7.43
C GLY A 54 2.10 -7.62 -7.54
N HIS A 55 1.30 -7.77 -6.46
CA HIS A 55 0.15 -8.67 -6.36
C HIS A 55 -1.09 -7.89 -5.94
N THR A 56 -2.26 -8.46 -6.14
CA THR A 56 -3.50 -7.80 -5.71
C THR A 56 -3.79 -7.98 -4.22
N ASP A 57 -3.18 -8.96 -3.57
CA ASP A 57 -3.36 -9.35 -2.17
C ASP A 57 -4.84 -9.41 -1.73
N PHE A 58 -5.65 -9.98 -2.63
CA PHE A 58 -7.10 -10.00 -2.51
C PHE A 58 -7.66 -11.39 -2.19
N ARG A 59 -6.84 -12.27 -1.64
CA ARG A 59 -7.31 -13.56 -1.15
C ARG A 59 -8.19 -13.36 0.08
N HIS A 60 -9.31 -14.10 0.12
CA HIS A 60 -10.22 -14.12 1.25
C HIS A 60 -11.02 -15.44 1.28
N PRO A 61 -11.71 -15.78 2.39
CA PRO A 61 -12.44 -17.06 2.51
C PRO A 61 -13.51 -17.30 1.44
N GLY A 62 -13.92 -16.26 0.70
CA GLY A 62 -14.92 -16.38 -0.37
C GLY A 62 -14.36 -16.76 -1.73
N ASN A 63 -13.04 -16.56 -1.97
CA ASN A 63 -12.43 -16.79 -3.28
C ASN A 63 -11.23 -17.74 -3.26
N SER A 64 -10.69 -18.07 -2.09
CA SER A 64 -9.52 -18.94 -1.96
C SER A 64 -9.64 -19.87 -0.76
N ALA A 65 -9.17 -21.11 -0.91
CA ALA A 65 -8.93 -22.03 0.21
C ALA A 65 -7.56 -21.80 0.87
N ALA A 66 -6.65 -21.04 0.21
CA ALA A 66 -5.30 -20.75 0.67
C ALA A 66 -5.27 -19.40 1.42
N VAL A 67 -6.13 -19.25 2.43
CA VAL A 67 -6.11 -18.11 3.35
C VAL A 67 -5.30 -18.48 4.61
N GLY A 68 -4.66 -17.47 5.23
CA GLY A 68 -3.85 -17.64 6.45
C GLY A 68 -2.51 -16.91 6.42
N SER A 69 -2.22 -16.19 5.33
CA SER A 69 -1.11 -15.24 5.25
C SER A 69 -1.68 -13.83 5.07
N VAL A 70 -1.73 -13.07 6.15
CA VAL A 70 -2.36 -11.73 6.17
C VAL A 70 -1.70 -10.79 5.15
N ALA A 71 -0.43 -10.98 4.83
CA ALA A 71 0.26 -10.23 3.80
C ALA A 71 -0.38 -10.40 2.42
N GLY A 72 -0.69 -11.63 2.00
CA GLY A 72 -1.37 -11.86 0.71
C GLY A 72 -2.90 -11.72 0.76
N GLU A 73 -3.44 -11.07 1.78
CA GLU A 73 -4.87 -10.87 2.04
C GLU A 73 -5.18 -9.42 2.46
N ASP A 74 -4.15 -8.59 2.51
CA ASP A 74 -4.19 -7.30 3.19
C ASP A 74 -5.15 -6.31 2.51
N LEU A 75 -5.20 -6.26 1.18
CA LEU A 75 -6.16 -5.41 0.46
C LEU A 75 -7.60 -5.88 0.67
N ALA A 76 -7.85 -7.20 0.68
CA ALA A 76 -9.17 -7.74 0.98
C ALA A 76 -9.61 -7.39 2.42
N ILE A 77 -8.68 -7.49 3.38
CA ILE A 77 -8.89 -7.09 4.77
C ILE A 77 -9.19 -5.58 4.86
N ALA A 78 -8.41 -4.76 4.17
CA ALA A 78 -8.52 -3.31 4.20
C ALA A 78 -9.90 -2.81 3.75
N VAL A 79 -10.52 -3.46 2.76
CA VAL A 79 -11.86 -3.13 2.25
C VAL A 79 -12.99 -3.95 2.87
N GLY A 80 -12.72 -4.71 3.93
CA GLY A 80 -13.74 -5.44 4.69
C GLY A 80 -14.22 -6.76 4.07
N ARG A 81 -13.47 -7.31 3.11
CA ARG A 81 -13.80 -8.59 2.45
C ARG A 81 -13.13 -9.80 3.10
N HIS A 82 -12.95 -9.76 4.40
CA HIS A 82 -12.31 -10.84 5.16
C HIS A 82 -13.06 -11.12 6.47
N ALA A 83 -12.54 -12.10 7.24
CA ALA A 83 -13.13 -12.44 8.55
C ALA A 83 -13.12 -11.21 9.49
N PRO A 84 -14.22 -10.99 10.25
CA PRO A 84 -14.38 -9.80 11.09
C PRO A 84 -13.26 -9.61 12.13
N GLU A 85 -12.59 -10.69 12.53
CA GLU A 85 -11.48 -10.67 13.49
C GLU A 85 -10.27 -9.89 12.95
N LEU A 86 -10.14 -9.78 11.63
CA LEU A 86 -9.09 -9.03 10.95
C LEU A 86 -9.65 -7.78 10.26
N ALA A 87 -10.76 -7.89 9.54
CA ALA A 87 -11.33 -6.80 8.75
C ALA A 87 -12.29 -5.89 9.55
N GLY A 88 -12.50 -6.16 10.83
CA GLY A 88 -13.45 -5.44 11.70
C GLY A 88 -12.96 -5.23 13.12
N ILE A 89 -11.65 -5.11 13.36
CA ILE A 89 -11.09 -4.89 14.69
C ILE A 89 -11.77 -3.70 15.35
N ASP A 90 -12.21 -3.87 16.59
CA ASP A 90 -12.88 -2.86 17.42
C ASP A 90 -14.18 -2.30 16.79
N GLY A 91 -14.76 -3.01 15.82
CA GLY A 91 -15.95 -2.57 15.09
C GLY A 91 -15.69 -1.45 14.08
N LEU A 92 -14.43 -1.20 13.72
CA LEU A 92 -14.03 -0.11 12.84
C LEU A 92 -13.93 -0.49 11.35
N GLY A 93 -14.19 -1.75 10.99
CA GLY A 93 -14.19 -2.16 9.57
C GLY A 93 -15.45 -1.72 8.79
N PRO A 94 -15.36 -1.68 7.46
CA PRO A 94 -14.14 -1.72 6.67
C PRO A 94 -13.20 -0.56 6.99
N TYR A 95 -11.89 -0.77 6.89
CA TYR A 95 -10.92 0.26 7.25
C TYR A 95 -10.87 1.39 6.24
N PHE A 96 -10.99 1.05 4.96
CA PHE A 96 -11.09 2.00 3.86
C PHE A 96 -12.37 1.72 3.06
N ASP A 97 -13.03 2.78 2.64
CA ASP A 97 -14.15 2.68 1.71
C ASP A 97 -13.60 2.22 0.34
N ALA A 98 -14.13 1.15 -0.20
CA ALA A 98 -13.69 0.59 -1.48
C ALA A 98 -13.77 1.61 -2.64
N GLY A 99 -14.72 2.54 -2.59
CA GLY A 99 -14.82 3.67 -3.52
C GLY A 99 -13.69 4.71 -3.38
N ARG A 100 -12.84 4.58 -2.34
CA ARG A 100 -11.69 5.45 -2.05
C ARG A 100 -10.38 4.66 -1.99
N VAL A 101 -10.32 3.54 -2.71
CA VAL A 101 -9.13 2.68 -2.80
C VAL A 101 -8.66 2.60 -4.25
N ALA A 102 -7.36 2.79 -4.43
CA ALA A 102 -6.66 2.54 -5.68
C ALA A 102 -5.61 1.45 -5.46
N HIS A 103 -5.52 0.49 -6.37
CA HIS A 103 -4.44 -0.50 -6.43
C HIS A 103 -3.63 -0.31 -7.70
N ILE A 104 -2.28 -0.37 -7.58
CA ILE A 104 -1.34 -0.10 -8.67
C ILE A 104 -0.20 -1.11 -8.60
N GLY A 105 0.12 -1.78 -9.70
CA GLY A 105 1.38 -2.49 -9.83
C GLY A 105 1.30 -4.00 -10.01
N HIS A 106 0.11 -4.63 -9.81
CA HIS A 106 0.00 -6.09 -9.94
C HIS A 106 0.42 -6.60 -11.32
N ARG A 107 0.89 -7.83 -11.37
CA ARG A 107 1.27 -8.52 -12.61
C ARG A 107 0.03 -8.86 -13.44
N TYR A 108 0.20 -8.93 -14.75
CA TYR A 108 -0.90 -9.21 -15.68
C TYR A 108 -1.63 -10.53 -15.39
N GLU A 109 -0.92 -11.56 -14.91
CA GLU A 109 -1.47 -12.89 -14.64
C GLU A 109 -2.02 -13.06 -13.20
N ASP A 110 -2.18 -11.98 -12.44
CA ASP A 110 -2.73 -12.06 -11.07
C ASP A 110 -4.17 -12.63 -11.09
N ALA A 111 -4.35 -13.70 -10.33
CA ALA A 111 -5.58 -14.51 -10.36
C ALA A 111 -6.83 -13.77 -9.82
N PHE A 112 -6.65 -12.71 -9.04
CA PHE A 112 -7.72 -11.95 -8.40
C PHE A 112 -7.93 -10.57 -9.03
N ALA A 113 -7.15 -10.20 -10.04
CA ALA A 113 -7.19 -8.87 -10.68
C ALA A 113 -8.58 -8.48 -11.20
N GLU A 114 -9.38 -9.45 -11.71
CA GLU A 114 -10.74 -9.19 -12.18
C GLU A 114 -11.68 -8.86 -11.02
N GLU A 115 -11.60 -9.62 -9.91
CA GLU A 115 -12.41 -9.38 -8.73
C GLU A 115 -12.07 -8.04 -8.07
N VAL A 116 -10.79 -7.70 -7.98
CA VAL A 116 -10.34 -6.40 -7.43
C VAL A 116 -10.87 -5.25 -8.27
N ARG A 117 -10.86 -5.40 -9.60
CA ARG A 117 -11.35 -4.38 -10.54
C ARG A 117 -12.84 -4.07 -10.34
N ASP A 118 -13.62 -5.07 -9.95
CA ASP A 118 -15.03 -4.92 -9.63
C ASP A 118 -15.27 -4.41 -8.20
N ALA A 119 -14.28 -4.55 -7.33
CA ALA A 119 -14.41 -4.29 -5.90
C ALA A 119 -14.02 -2.87 -5.47
N ILE A 120 -13.05 -2.25 -6.13
CA ILE A 120 -12.47 -0.96 -5.70
C ILE A 120 -12.53 0.10 -6.81
N ALA A 121 -12.22 1.35 -6.45
CA ALA A 121 -12.42 2.50 -7.36
C ALA A 121 -11.46 2.51 -8.56
N LEU A 122 -10.22 2.03 -8.40
CA LEU A 122 -9.21 2.08 -9.45
C LEU A 122 -8.23 0.90 -9.32
N VAL A 123 -7.96 0.27 -10.47
CA VAL A 123 -6.91 -0.74 -10.62
C VAL A 123 -6.05 -0.38 -11.82
N VAL A 124 -4.73 -0.37 -11.64
CA VAL A 124 -3.73 -0.06 -12.67
C VAL A 124 -2.64 -1.13 -12.61
N PRO A 125 -2.58 -2.07 -13.54
CA PRO A 125 -1.51 -3.08 -13.56
C PRO A 125 -0.14 -2.47 -13.89
N ALA A 126 0.94 -3.18 -13.60
CA ALA A 126 2.31 -2.70 -13.80
C ALA A 126 2.61 -2.33 -15.26
N ASP A 127 2.18 -3.14 -16.21
CA ASP A 127 2.37 -2.90 -17.64
C ASP A 127 1.69 -1.60 -18.11
N GLU A 128 0.57 -1.22 -17.52
CA GLU A 128 -0.10 0.05 -17.81
C GLU A 128 0.71 1.25 -17.27
N VAL A 129 1.35 1.11 -16.09
CA VAL A 129 2.25 2.14 -15.55
C VAL A 129 3.49 2.29 -16.44
N ILE A 130 4.11 1.18 -16.83
CA ILE A 130 5.28 1.14 -17.72
C ILE A 130 4.95 1.78 -19.08
N LEU A 131 3.82 1.42 -19.67
CA LEU A 131 3.42 1.91 -20.99
C LEU A 131 3.02 3.39 -21.01
N HIS A 132 2.34 3.86 -19.96
CA HIS A 132 1.69 5.17 -19.96
C HIS A 132 2.31 6.18 -19.00
N GLY A 133 3.22 5.72 -18.15
CA GLY A 133 3.97 6.53 -17.18
C GLY A 133 3.26 6.75 -15.84
N ALA A 134 4.06 6.86 -14.81
CA ALA A 134 3.64 7.07 -13.42
C ALA A 134 2.74 8.31 -13.22
N ALA A 135 3.00 9.39 -13.95
CA ALA A 135 2.21 10.62 -13.87
C ALA A 135 0.73 10.40 -14.27
N ARG A 136 0.48 9.52 -15.26
CA ARG A 136 -0.88 9.15 -15.67
C ARG A 136 -1.57 8.33 -14.58
N ALA A 137 -0.90 7.34 -14.00
CA ALA A 137 -1.44 6.55 -12.91
C ALA A 137 -1.81 7.44 -11.71
N ALA A 138 -0.90 8.31 -11.27
CA ALA A 138 -1.15 9.27 -10.20
C ALA A 138 -2.30 10.25 -10.51
N SER A 139 -2.43 10.70 -11.76
CA SER A 139 -3.55 11.56 -12.18
C SER A 139 -4.90 10.84 -12.07
N ARG A 140 -4.95 9.55 -12.38
CA ARG A 140 -6.17 8.72 -12.21
C ARG A 140 -6.54 8.57 -10.74
N VAL A 141 -5.56 8.35 -9.85
CA VAL A 141 -5.78 8.32 -8.40
C VAL A 141 -6.42 9.64 -7.93
N ARG A 142 -5.84 10.77 -8.31
CA ARG A 142 -6.35 12.09 -7.92
C ARG A 142 -7.75 12.42 -8.49
N ALA A 143 -8.16 11.76 -9.55
CA ALA A 143 -9.48 11.93 -10.14
C ALA A 143 -10.60 11.16 -9.42
N ILE A 144 -10.25 10.25 -8.49
CA ILE A 144 -11.24 9.50 -7.71
C ILE A 144 -11.87 10.43 -6.68
N GLU A 145 -13.19 10.54 -6.72
CA GLU A 145 -13.94 11.35 -5.76
C GLU A 145 -13.70 10.87 -4.32
N GLY A 146 -13.30 11.79 -3.45
CA GLY A 146 -13.00 11.48 -2.05
C GLY A 146 -11.66 10.81 -1.78
N LEU A 147 -10.89 10.41 -2.81
CA LEU A 147 -9.53 9.91 -2.66
C LEU A 147 -8.47 10.98 -2.96
N GLY A 148 -8.77 11.99 -3.74
CA GLY A 148 -7.79 12.93 -4.30
C GLY A 148 -6.92 13.69 -3.29
N ARG A 149 -7.29 13.66 -2.00
CA ARG A 149 -6.52 14.16 -0.85
C ARG A 149 -6.78 13.26 0.35
N ASP A 150 -5.80 13.13 1.24
CA ASP A 150 -5.93 12.42 2.51
C ASP A 150 -6.09 10.89 2.34
N TYR A 151 -5.01 10.24 1.90
CA TYR A 151 -4.90 8.78 1.79
C TYR A 151 -3.61 8.26 2.42
N TRP A 152 -3.60 6.98 2.75
CA TRP A 152 -2.39 6.23 3.07
C TRP A 152 -1.78 5.66 1.80
N ILE A 153 -0.44 5.63 1.71
CA ILE A 153 0.29 4.88 0.69
C ILE A 153 0.85 3.61 1.35
N GLN A 154 0.39 2.44 0.89
CA GLN A 154 1.03 1.14 1.18
C GLN A 154 1.90 0.78 -0.02
N VAL A 155 3.18 0.49 0.22
CA VAL A 155 4.11 0.01 -0.82
C VAL A 155 4.62 -1.36 -0.41
N ASP A 156 4.29 -2.39 -1.17
CA ASP A 156 5.03 -3.62 -1.21
C ASP A 156 6.22 -3.47 -2.17
N VAL A 157 7.42 -3.79 -1.68
CA VAL A 157 8.66 -3.61 -2.47
C VAL A 157 8.72 -4.59 -3.65
N ASP A 158 7.95 -5.68 -3.62
CA ASP A 158 7.86 -6.63 -4.73
C ASP A 158 7.12 -6.09 -5.97
N VAL A 159 6.54 -4.87 -5.87
CA VAL A 159 6.08 -4.13 -7.06
C VAL A 159 7.21 -3.87 -8.05
N LEU A 160 8.45 -3.82 -7.57
CA LEU A 160 9.63 -3.71 -8.41
C LEU A 160 9.90 -5.02 -9.15
N ASP A 161 10.43 -4.91 -10.37
CA ASP A 161 10.89 -6.08 -11.11
C ASP A 161 12.08 -6.73 -10.40
N PRO A 162 12.13 -8.07 -10.27
CA PRO A 162 13.22 -8.77 -9.59
C PRO A 162 14.60 -8.59 -10.25
N VAL A 163 14.66 -8.12 -11.48
CA VAL A 163 15.94 -7.70 -12.07
C VAL A 163 16.57 -6.51 -11.33
N HIS A 164 15.77 -5.71 -10.66
CA HIS A 164 16.18 -4.57 -9.84
C HIS A 164 16.12 -4.86 -8.34
N MET A 165 15.13 -5.65 -7.91
CA MET A 165 14.84 -5.91 -6.50
C MET A 165 14.49 -7.38 -6.25
N PRO A 166 15.50 -8.27 -6.24
CA PRO A 166 15.27 -9.70 -5.92
C PRO A 166 15.13 -9.97 -4.42
N ALA A 167 15.37 -8.99 -3.56
CA ALA A 167 15.38 -9.14 -2.09
C ALA A 167 13.97 -8.99 -1.50
N VAL A 168 13.04 -9.81 -1.97
CA VAL A 168 11.62 -9.89 -1.57
C VAL A 168 11.18 -11.36 -1.52
N ASP A 169 10.06 -11.66 -0.90
CA ASP A 169 9.56 -13.03 -0.77
C ASP A 169 8.84 -13.57 -2.02
N SER A 170 8.30 -12.67 -2.86
CA SER A 170 7.52 -13.03 -4.06
C SER A 170 8.04 -12.32 -5.32
N PRO A 171 9.25 -12.66 -5.81
CA PRO A 171 9.94 -11.93 -6.89
C PRO A 171 9.43 -12.29 -8.28
N ASP A 172 8.22 -11.87 -8.63
CA ASP A 172 7.62 -12.13 -9.94
C ASP A 172 8.06 -11.09 -11.01
N PRO A 173 8.40 -11.53 -12.24
CA PRO A 173 8.84 -10.63 -13.31
C PRO A 173 7.70 -9.76 -13.85
N GLY A 174 8.07 -8.65 -14.52
CA GLY A 174 7.11 -7.71 -15.11
C GLY A 174 6.71 -6.56 -14.18
N GLY A 175 7.51 -6.31 -13.14
CA GLY A 175 7.33 -5.21 -12.21
C GLY A 175 7.89 -3.87 -12.71
N LEU A 176 7.80 -2.87 -11.87
CA LEU A 176 8.29 -1.52 -12.15
C LEU A 176 9.82 -1.44 -12.03
N ALA A 177 10.39 -0.50 -12.75
CA ALA A 177 11.76 -0.06 -12.49
C ALA A 177 11.80 0.91 -11.30
N PRO A 178 12.96 1.06 -10.59
CA PRO A 178 13.09 1.97 -9.45
C PRO A 178 12.72 3.43 -9.75
N ASP A 179 13.06 3.93 -10.94
CA ASP A 179 12.72 5.30 -11.36
C ASP A 179 11.21 5.48 -11.64
N GLU A 180 10.53 4.44 -12.11
CA GLU A 180 9.07 4.46 -12.31
C GLU A 180 8.34 4.49 -10.96
N LEU A 181 8.76 3.68 -9.98
CA LEU A 181 8.23 3.73 -8.62
C LEU A 181 8.53 5.08 -7.95
N THR A 182 9.75 5.59 -8.07
CA THR A 182 10.13 6.92 -7.55
C THR A 182 9.23 8.01 -8.13
N ALA A 183 8.99 7.99 -9.44
CA ALA A 183 8.13 8.98 -10.09
C ALA A 183 6.66 8.87 -9.63
N LEU A 184 6.18 7.64 -9.41
CA LEU A 184 4.82 7.39 -8.92
C LEU A 184 4.66 7.91 -7.49
N LEU A 185 5.58 7.57 -6.60
CA LEU A 185 5.60 8.03 -5.21
C LEU A 185 5.68 9.55 -5.12
N ARG A 186 6.60 10.18 -5.86
CA ARG A 186 6.73 11.64 -5.91
C ARG A 186 5.45 12.34 -6.33
N ALA A 187 4.69 11.76 -7.24
CA ALA A 187 3.42 12.33 -7.70
C ALA A 187 2.26 12.13 -6.70
N LEU A 188 2.36 11.14 -5.81
CA LEU A 188 1.32 10.81 -4.82
C LEU A 188 1.61 11.36 -3.43
N ALA A 189 2.87 11.38 -3.02
CA ALA A 189 3.31 11.71 -1.65
C ALA A 189 2.75 13.02 -1.07
N PRO A 190 2.64 14.13 -1.80
CA PRO A 190 2.15 15.40 -1.23
C PRO A 190 0.78 15.31 -0.58
N HIS A 191 -0.12 14.46 -1.08
CA HIS A 191 -1.49 14.32 -0.60
C HIS A 191 -1.71 13.10 0.31
N ALA A 192 -0.66 12.35 0.64
CA ALA A 192 -0.73 11.21 1.54
C ALA A 192 -0.47 11.66 2.99
N TRP A 193 -1.32 11.24 3.93
CA TRP A 193 -1.11 11.54 5.34
C TRP A 193 -0.02 10.67 5.98
N GLY A 194 0.45 9.62 5.29
CA GLY A 194 1.53 8.76 5.69
C GLY A 194 1.76 7.64 4.67
N ALA A 195 2.83 6.87 4.89
CA ALA A 195 3.18 5.75 4.04
C ALA A 195 3.78 4.58 4.83
N SER A 196 3.66 3.37 4.28
CA SER A 196 4.41 2.17 4.69
C SER A 196 5.16 1.58 3.49
N VAL A 197 6.34 1.02 3.77
CA VAL A 197 7.17 0.28 2.81
C VAL A 197 7.54 -1.06 3.44
N THR A 198 7.15 -2.14 2.81
CA THR A 198 7.13 -3.49 3.38
C THR A 198 7.83 -4.52 2.48
N VAL A 199 8.05 -5.72 3.02
CA VAL A 199 8.49 -6.95 2.32
C VAL A 199 9.98 -6.99 1.92
N PHE A 200 10.72 -5.90 1.97
CA PHE A 200 12.18 -5.98 1.76
C PHE A 200 12.82 -6.95 2.75
N ASP A 201 13.53 -7.95 2.23
CA ASP A 201 14.24 -8.97 3.01
C ASP A 201 15.76 -8.71 3.01
N PRO A 202 16.34 -8.19 4.10
CA PRO A 202 17.76 -7.91 4.19
C PRO A 202 18.64 -9.17 4.18
N ASP A 203 18.10 -10.35 4.51
CA ASP A 203 18.83 -11.61 4.45
C ASP A 203 19.13 -12.04 3.00
N LEU A 204 18.35 -11.52 2.03
CA LEU A 204 18.56 -11.70 0.60
C LEU A 204 19.46 -10.63 -0.04
N ASP A 205 19.92 -9.64 0.73
CA ASP A 205 20.79 -8.53 0.29
C ASP A 205 22.05 -8.38 1.16
N PRO A 206 22.92 -9.39 1.21
CA PRO A 206 24.09 -9.40 2.11
C PRO A 206 25.09 -8.26 1.86
N ASP A 207 25.10 -7.72 0.65
CA ASP A 207 26.01 -6.63 0.25
C ASP A 207 25.36 -5.23 0.37
N GLY A 208 24.07 -5.14 0.70
CA GLY A 208 23.32 -3.89 0.89
C GLY A 208 23.05 -3.08 -0.38
N VAL A 209 23.20 -3.71 -1.55
CA VAL A 209 23.04 -3.03 -2.85
C VAL A 209 21.57 -2.71 -3.11
N HIS A 210 20.68 -3.66 -2.84
CA HIS A 210 19.24 -3.47 -3.03
C HIS A 210 18.65 -2.55 -1.95
N ALA A 211 19.13 -2.63 -0.72
CA ALA A 211 18.79 -1.67 0.33
C ALA A 211 19.15 -0.24 -0.06
N SER A 212 20.34 -0.01 -0.66
CA SER A 212 20.74 1.29 -1.15
C SER A 212 19.79 1.82 -2.23
N THR A 213 19.43 0.98 -3.20
CA THR A 213 18.45 1.33 -4.24
C THR A 213 17.11 1.69 -3.63
N LEU A 214 16.62 0.90 -2.67
CA LEU A 214 15.34 1.17 -2.00
C LEU A 214 15.38 2.47 -1.20
N VAL A 215 16.49 2.77 -0.53
CA VAL A 215 16.69 4.05 0.18
C VAL A 215 16.58 5.23 -0.77
N ASP A 216 17.19 5.16 -1.95
CA ASP A 216 17.10 6.22 -2.97
C ASP A 216 15.65 6.41 -3.45
N VAL A 217 14.94 5.30 -3.74
CA VAL A 217 13.51 5.33 -4.13
C VAL A 217 12.65 6.00 -3.06
N ILE A 218 12.82 5.62 -1.79
CA ILE A 218 12.04 6.16 -0.67
C ILE A 218 12.39 7.64 -0.44
N ALA A 219 13.69 7.97 -0.36
CA ALA A 219 14.14 9.32 -0.06
C ALA A 219 13.71 10.33 -1.12
N GLU A 220 13.78 9.95 -2.40
CA GLU A 220 13.34 10.81 -3.49
C GLU A 220 11.83 10.78 -3.73
N GLY A 221 11.22 9.60 -3.66
CA GLY A 221 9.81 9.40 -3.94
C GLY A 221 8.88 9.98 -2.88
N LEU A 222 9.28 9.89 -1.61
CA LEU A 222 8.47 10.35 -0.46
C LEU A 222 8.99 11.66 0.16
N ALA A 223 9.91 12.40 -0.49
CA ALA A 223 10.47 13.65 0.01
C ALA A 223 9.39 14.68 0.41
N GLU A 224 8.28 14.73 -0.31
CA GLU A 224 7.18 15.67 -0.11
C GLU A 224 5.97 15.03 0.62
N LEU A 225 6.19 13.95 1.39
CA LEU A 225 5.10 13.23 2.07
C LEU A 225 4.29 14.18 2.98
N GLY A 226 3.00 14.29 2.72
CA GLY A 226 2.05 15.06 3.50
C GLY A 226 2.14 16.59 3.37
N THR A 227 2.97 17.11 2.47
CA THR A 227 3.20 18.57 2.38
C THR A 227 1.96 19.33 1.97
N ALA A 228 1.15 18.80 1.06
CA ALA A 228 -0.09 19.46 0.60
C ALA A 228 -1.23 19.42 1.63
N LEU A 229 -1.12 18.60 2.68
CA LEU A 229 -2.12 18.54 3.76
C LEU A 229 -1.88 19.57 4.87
N ARG A 230 -0.70 20.20 4.87
CA ARG A 230 -0.28 21.21 5.86
C ARG A 230 -0.61 22.63 5.45
N GLU A 231 -1.04 22.81 4.19
CA GLU A 231 -1.31 24.14 3.61
C GLU A 231 -2.79 24.57 3.75
N ASP A 232 -3.67 23.69 4.22
CA ASP A 232 -5.09 23.93 4.48
C ASP A 232 -5.36 24.08 6.00
#